data_904a0cc56f4ee5f40ef271a6be37c474
#
_entry.id   904a0cc56f4ee5f40ef271a6be37c474
#
_cell.length_a   1.000
_cell.length_b   1.000
_cell.length_c   1.000
_cell.angle_alpha   90.00
_cell.angle_beta   90.00
_cell.angle_gamma   90.00
#
_symmetry.space_group_name_H-M   'P 1'
#
loop_
_entity.id
_entity.type
_entity.pdbx_description
1 polymer ?
#
loop_
_entity_poly.entity_id
_entity_poly.type
_entity_poly.pdbx_seq_one_letter_code
_entity_poly.pdbx_strand_id
1 'polypeptide(L)'
;VPPIIRLLRPHQYAKNLLVFAAPGAAGRLDEPDIVAKALLAFVLFCTISSLGYVVNDMLDAEADRLHPVKKHRPIASGEVSTDQAMRLLVMLGVPAVWLSVVLGWDFTATLASYAAISLTYSTVLKRLPWVELLAVSAGFLVRAIAGGTATDTPISGWFLLVVSAGALLVITGKRLGELLTLGGRTPSRMVLAGYQLSHLRLVAAVASALAVGGYAAWAAAEASNRAPDSDGSFLLRLTVAPFALAIWRYLFLSWRGAGETPEALIVRDRIMLVASAGWVIVYSIGLYL
;
A
#
# COMPACT_ATOMS: atom_id res chain seq x y z
N VAL A 1 -23.67 -10.33 -2.72
CA VAL A 1 -23.22 -8.93 -2.59
C VAL A 1 -23.68 -8.17 -3.83
N PRO A 2 -24.34 -6.98 -3.70
CA PRO A 2 -24.80 -6.17 -4.84
C PRO A 2 -23.67 -5.91 -5.85
N PRO A 3 -23.97 -5.91 -7.18
CA PRO A 3 -22.97 -5.75 -8.22
C PRO A 3 -22.14 -4.47 -8.09
N ILE A 4 -22.76 -3.36 -7.67
CA ILE A 4 -22.07 -2.09 -7.44
C ILE A 4 -21.03 -2.21 -6.32
N ILE A 5 -21.34 -2.90 -5.21
CA ILE A 5 -20.39 -3.11 -4.11
C ILE A 5 -19.22 -3.99 -4.56
N ARG A 6 -19.49 -5.02 -5.39
CA ARG A 6 -18.41 -5.86 -5.97
C ARG A 6 -17.51 -5.03 -6.89
N LEU A 7 -18.07 -4.09 -7.64
CA LEU A 7 -17.35 -3.19 -8.53
C LEU A 7 -16.41 -2.25 -7.77
N LEU A 8 -16.84 -1.72 -6.61
CA LEU A 8 -16.05 -0.82 -5.75
C LEU A 8 -14.92 -1.54 -4.99
N ARG A 9 -14.93 -2.87 -4.91
CA ARG A 9 -13.89 -3.72 -4.30
C ARG A 9 -13.49 -3.36 -2.87
N PRO A 10 -14.41 -3.35 -1.88
CA PRO A 10 -14.10 -2.97 -0.49
C PRO A 10 -12.98 -3.80 0.16
N HIS A 11 -12.78 -5.05 -0.27
CA HIS A 11 -11.69 -5.90 0.21
C HIS A 11 -10.29 -5.32 -0.08
N GLN A 12 -10.16 -4.32 -0.96
CA GLN A 12 -8.92 -3.62 -1.26
C GLN A 12 -8.67 -2.40 -0.35
N TYR A 13 -9.62 -2.01 0.49
CA TYR A 13 -9.53 -0.82 1.33
C TYR A 13 -8.44 -0.91 2.40
N ALA A 14 -8.07 -2.12 2.83
CA ALA A 14 -6.97 -2.33 3.77
C ALA A 14 -5.66 -1.63 3.35
N LYS A 15 -5.38 -1.50 2.05
CA LYS A 15 -4.19 -0.80 1.53
C LYS A 15 -4.21 0.70 1.83
N ASN A 16 -5.39 1.29 1.97
CA ASN A 16 -5.54 2.71 2.25
C ASN A 16 -5.31 3.03 3.74
N LEU A 17 -5.20 2.01 4.62
CA LEU A 17 -4.76 2.20 6.02
C LEU A 17 -3.38 2.85 6.12
N LEU A 18 -2.58 2.82 5.06
CA LEU A 18 -1.31 3.55 4.99
C LEU A 18 -1.46 5.07 5.16
N VAL A 19 -2.65 5.63 4.97
CA VAL A 19 -2.94 7.03 5.30
C VAL A 19 -2.72 7.33 6.78
N PHE A 20 -2.89 6.34 7.67
CA PHE A 20 -2.60 6.49 9.09
C PHE A 20 -1.11 6.36 9.45
N ALA A 21 -0.25 5.97 8.49
CA ALA A 21 1.15 5.69 8.78
C ALA A 21 1.94 6.92 9.23
N ALA A 22 1.76 8.08 8.58
CA ALA A 22 2.48 9.30 8.94
C ALA A 22 2.03 9.86 10.31
N PRO A 23 0.73 10.11 10.59
CA PRO A 23 0.30 10.55 11.92
C PRO A 23 0.57 9.50 13.00
N GLY A 24 0.48 8.20 12.66
CA GLY A 24 0.83 7.11 13.58
C GLY A 24 2.32 7.09 13.94
N ALA A 25 3.19 7.29 12.95
CA ALA A 25 4.63 7.38 13.17
C ALA A 25 5.05 8.64 13.94
N ALA A 26 4.24 9.69 13.90
CA ALA A 26 4.48 10.91 14.66
C ALA A 26 3.83 10.91 16.07
N GLY A 27 3.13 9.85 16.45
CA GLY A 27 2.45 9.75 17.74
C GLY A 27 1.25 10.67 17.91
N ARG A 28 0.61 11.04 16.80
CA ARG A 28 -0.48 12.03 16.81
C ARG A 28 -1.87 11.42 16.67
N LEU A 29 -1.98 10.09 16.83
CA LEU A 29 -3.29 9.42 16.74
C LEU A 29 -4.11 9.50 18.05
N ASP A 30 -3.63 10.17 19.06
CA ASP A 30 -4.36 10.57 20.27
C ASP A 30 -5.06 11.93 20.14
N GLU A 31 -4.71 12.71 19.09
CA GLU A 31 -5.36 14.00 18.79
C GLU A 31 -6.66 13.76 17.99
N PRO A 32 -7.87 14.11 18.52
CA PRO A 32 -9.14 13.84 17.81
C PRO A 32 -9.25 14.48 16.43
N ASP A 33 -8.71 15.69 16.26
CA ASP A 33 -8.71 16.40 14.97
C ASP A 33 -7.85 15.68 13.93
N ILE A 34 -6.70 15.16 14.34
CA ILE A 34 -5.81 14.38 13.47
C ILE A 34 -6.48 13.08 13.04
N VAL A 35 -7.13 12.38 13.99
CA VAL A 35 -7.89 11.18 13.69
C VAL A 35 -9.03 11.47 12.72
N ALA A 36 -9.79 12.56 12.92
CA ALA A 36 -10.87 12.94 12.02
C ALA A 36 -10.37 13.26 10.60
N LYS A 37 -9.28 14.03 10.46
CA LYS A 37 -8.63 14.31 9.17
C LYS A 37 -8.11 13.03 8.50
N ALA A 38 -7.45 12.13 9.25
CA ALA A 38 -6.95 10.87 8.74
C ALA A 38 -8.08 9.93 8.28
N LEU A 39 -9.20 9.88 9.02
CA LEU A 39 -10.40 9.12 8.63
C LEU A 39 -11.01 9.68 7.35
N LEU A 40 -11.14 11.00 7.23
CA LEU A 40 -11.64 11.61 5.99
C LEU A 40 -10.71 11.30 4.82
N ALA A 41 -9.39 11.42 5.00
CA ALA A 41 -8.41 11.07 3.99
C ALA A 41 -8.51 9.59 3.59
N PHE A 42 -8.69 8.68 4.55
CA PHE A 42 -8.90 7.26 4.30
C PHE A 42 -10.15 7.02 3.44
N VAL A 43 -11.28 7.64 3.77
CA VAL A 43 -12.53 7.51 3.00
C VAL A 43 -12.34 8.04 1.57
N LEU A 44 -11.66 9.18 1.40
CA LEU A 44 -11.37 9.76 0.09
C LEU A 44 -10.46 8.85 -0.74
N PHE A 45 -9.42 8.25 -0.14
CA PHE A 45 -8.57 7.26 -0.81
C PHE A 45 -9.34 5.98 -1.16
N CYS A 46 -10.24 5.50 -0.30
CA CYS A 46 -11.12 4.37 -0.63
C CYS A 46 -12.01 4.70 -1.83
N THR A 47 -12.58 5.90 -1.86
CA THR A 47 -13.41 6.36 -2.97
C THR A 47 -12.60 6.44 -4.27
N ILE A 48 -11.51 7.20 -4.30
CA ILE A 48 -10.71 7.39 -5.53
C ILE A 48 -10.08 6.07 -6.02
N SER A 49 -9.62 5.20 -5.11
CA SER A 49 -9.12 3.88 -5.50
C SER A 49 -10.21 2.99 -6.10
N SER A 50 -11.44 3.04 -5.55
CA SER A 50 -12.60 2.34 -6.12
C SER A 50 -12.94 2.86 -7.50
N LEU A 51 -12.96 4.17 -7.71
CA LEU A 51 -13.20 4.77 -9.03
C LEU A 51 -12.12 4.37 -10.04
N GLY A 52 -10.86 4.25 -9.60
CA GLY A 52 -9.78 3.69 -10.43
C GLY A 52 -10.08 2.26 -10.88
N TYR A 53 -10.66 1.40 -10.02
CA TYR A 53 -11.09 0.05 -10.43
C TYR A 53 -12.28 0.08 -11.39
N VAL A 54 -13.23 0.98 -11.18
CA VAL A 54 -14.37 1.16 -12.11
C VAL A 54 -13.87 1.53 -13.51
N VAL A 55 -12.97 2.53 -13.61
CA VAL A 55 -12.36 2.93 -14.89
C VAL A 55 -11.60 1.77 -15.53
N ASN A 56 -10.80 1.03 -14.75
CA ASN A 56 -10.07 -0.13 -15.27
C ASN A 56 -11.02 -1.21 -15.80
N ASP A 57 -12.09 -1.53 -15.07
CA ASP A 57 -13.06 -2.55 -15.49
C ASP A 57 -13.87 -2.09 -16.73
N MET A 58 -14.09 -0.77 -16.91
CA MET A 58 -14.68 -0.22 -18.14
C MET A 58 -13.73 -0.37 -19.34
N LEU A 59 -12.45 -0.01 -19.16
CA LEU A 59 -11.44 -0.10 -20.22
C LEU A 59 -11.15 -1.54 -20.66
N ASP A 60 -11.16 -2.47 -19.71
CA ASP A 60 -10.84 -3.88 -19.94
C ASP A 60 -12.10 -4.73 -20.26
N ALA A 61 -13.32 -4.16 -20.33
CA ALA A 61 -14.59 -4.89 -20.39
C ALA A 61 -14.67 -5.92 -21.52
N GLU A 62 -14.24 -5.59 -22.73
CA GLU A 62 -14.25 -6.52 -23.88
C GLU A 62 -13.27 -7.68 -23.69
N ALA A 63 -12.05 -7.39 -23.24
CA ALA A 63 -11.04 -8.40 -22.96
C ALA A 63 -11.46 -9.31 -21.79
N ASP A 64 -12.10 -8.73 -20.77
CA ASP A 64 -12.57 -9.46 -19.60
C ASP A 64 -13.72 -10.43 -19.94
N ARG A 65 -14.59 -10.13 -20.92
CA ARG A 65 -15.64 -11.06 -21.40
C ARG A 65 -15.07 -12.37 -21.94
N LEU A 66 -13.89 -12.33 -22.53
CA LEU A 66 -13.21 -13.49 -23.10
C LEU A 66 -12.37 -14.25 -22.06
N HIS A 67 -12.16 -13.69 -20.88
CA HIS A 67 -11.30 -14.27 -19.86
C HIS A 67 -12.08 -15.27 -18.98
N PRO A 68 -11.57 -16.48 -18.68
CA PRO A 68 -12.29 -17.53 -17.94
C PRO A 68 -12.80 -17.10 -16.56
N VAL A 69 -12.06 -16.24 -15.85
CA VAL A 69 -12.43 -15.79 -14.50
C VAL A 69 -13.01 -14.37 -14.51
N LYS A 70 -12.40 -13.45 -15.26
CA LYS A 70 -12.77 -12.03 -15.23
C LYS A 70 -14.11 -11.73 -15.92
N LYS A 71 -14.65 -12.65 -16.74
CA LYS A 71 -15.99 -12.54 -17.35
C LYS A 71 -17.12 -12.36 -16.33
N HIS A 72 -16.87 -12.69 -15.05
CA HIS A 72 -17.82 -12.51 -13.95
C HIS A 72 -17.71 -11.14 -13.27
N ARG A 73 -16.83 -10.22 -13.75
CA ARG A 73 -16.81 -8.84 -13.28
C ARG A 73 -18.09 -8.12 -13.65
N PRO A 74 -18.64 -7.23 -12.78
CA PRO A 74 -19.96 -6.64 -12.98
C PRO A 74 -20.17 -5.94 -14.32
N ILE A 75 -19.15 -5.26 -14.87
CA ILE A 75 -19.26 -4.60 -16.19
C ILE A 75 -19.11 -5.63 -17.33
N ALA A 76 -18.16 -6.56 -17.22
CA ALA A 76 -17.94 -7.57 -18.25
C ALA A 76 -19.15 -8.52 -18.39
N SER A 77 -19.78 -8.91 -17.26
CA SER A 77 -20.98 -9.75 -17.22
C SER A 77 -22.27 -9.03 -17.64
N GLY A 78 -22.24 -7.69 -17.74
CA GLY A 78 -23.42 -6.88 -18.03
C GLY A 78 -24.32 -6.60 -16.82
N GLU A 79 -23.96 -7.04 -15.61
CA GLU A 79 -24.72 -6.75 -14.38
C GLU A 79 -24.72 -5.24 -14.04
N VAL A 80 -23.69 -4.50 -14.46
CA VAL A 80 -23.58 -3.05 -14.38
C VAL A 80 -23.29 -2.52 -15.78
N SER A 81 -24.16 -1.63 -16.29
CA SER A 81 -23.95 -0.99 -17.59
C SER A 81 -22.85 0.08 -17.52
N THR A 82 -22.26 0.41 -18.67
CA THR A 82 -21.25 1.50 -18.76
C THR A 82 -21.83 2.84 -18.30
N ASP A 83 -23.12 3.12 -18.60
CA ASP A 83 -23.79 4.35 -18.16
C ASP A 83 -23.98 4.39 -16.64
N GLN A 84 -24.27 3.26 -16.01
CA GLN A 84 -24.34 3.17 -14.55
C GLN A 84 -22.95 3.38 -13.92
N ALA A 85 -21.91 2.78 -14.50
CA ALA A 85 -20.54 2.98 -14.07
C ALA A 85 -20.10 4.45 -14.21
N MET A 86 -20.45 5.10 -15.35
CA MET A 86 -20.14 6.53 -15.56
C MET A 86 -20.87 7.43 -14.54
N ARG A 87 -22.16 7.17 -14.28
CA ARG A 87 -22.90 7.90 -13.23
C ARG A 87 -22.23 7.73 -11.86
N LEU A 88 -21.79 6.53 -11.52
CA LEU A 88 -21.09 6.25 -10.27
C LEU A 88 -19.78 7.05 -10.16
N LEU A 89 -19.00 7.13 -11.26
CA LEU A 89 -17.78 7.94 -11.32
C LEU A 89 -18.06 9.42 -11.01
N VAL A 90 -19.11 9.99 -11.57
CA VAL A 90 -19.47 11.39 -11.33
C VAL A 90 -20.02 11.59 -9.92
N MET A 91 -20.95 10.73 -9.48
CA MET A 91 -21.62 10.85 -8.18
C MET A 91 -20.65 10.73 -6.99
N LEU A 92 -19.62 9.92 -7.11
CA LEU A 92 -18.62 9.74 -6.04
C LEU A 92 -17.37 10.60 -6.27
N GLY A 93 -16.96 10.80 -7.52
CA GLY A 93 -15.73 11.52 -7.86
C GLY A 93 -15.82 13.02 -7.60
N VAL A 94 -16.92 13.65 -8.02
CA VAL A 94 -17.09 15.09 -7.82
C VAL A 94 -17.11 15.47 -6.33
N PRO A 95 -17.93 14.83 -5.46
CA PRO A 95 -17.87 15.10 -4.03
C PRO A 95 -16.50 14.77 -3.41
N ALA A 96 -15.81 13.69 -3.87
CA ALA A 96 -14.51 13.34 -3.32
C ALA A 96 -13.45 14.41 -3.61
N VAL A 97 -13.45 14.98 -4.83
CA VAL A 97 -12.57 16.11 -5.17
C VAL A 97 -12.90 17.34 -4.34
N TRP A 98 -14.17 17.69 -4.20
CA TRP A 98 -14.62 18.81 -3.36
C TRP A 98 -14.19 18.64 -1.89
N LEU A 99 -14.46 17.48 -1.31
CA LEU A 99 -14.09 17.18 0.07
C LEU A 99 -12.57 17.11 0.29
N SER A 100 -11.78 16.78 -0.74
CA SER A 100 -10.32 16.79 -0.59
C SER A 100 -9.76 18.18 -0.32
N VAL A 101 -10.39 19.23 -0.83
CA VAL A 101 -9.97 20.63 -0.61
C VAL A 101 -10.12 21.03 0.86
N VAL A 102 -11.06 20.41 1.60
CA VAL A 102 -11.24 20.64 3.05
C VAL A 102 -9.98 20.21 3.83
N LEU A 103 -9.25 19.19 3.35
CA LEU A 103 -7.98 18.74 3.93
C LEU A 103 -6.75 19.53 3.43
N GLY A 104 -6.96 20.51 2.58
CA GLY A 104 -5.92 21.37 2.03
C GLY A 104 -5.46 20.98 0.62
N TRP A 105 -4.77 21.93 -0.03
CA TRP A 105 -4.31 21.77 -1.41
C TRP A 105 -3.21 20.72 -1.56
N ASP A 106 -2.34 20.55 -0.56
CA ASP A 106 -1.28 19.55 -0.57
C ASP A 106 -1.84 18.13 -0.56
N PHE A 107 -2.90 17.90 0.26
CA PHE A 107 -3.63 16.63 0.23
C PHE A 107 -4.34 16.43 -1.12
N THR A 108 -5.02 17.46 -1.64
CA THR A 108 -5.72 17.38 -2.93
C THR A 108 -4.74 17.04 -4.06
N ALA A 109 -3.56 17.68 -4.10
CA ALA A 109 -2.51 17.38 -5.06
C ALA A 109 -1.97 15.95 -4.91
N THR A 110 -1.82 15.47 -3.67
CA THR A 110 -1.41 14.09 -3.38
C THR A 110 -2.45 13.08 -3.86
N LEU A 111 -3.73 13.33 -3.61
CA LEU A 111 -4.84 12.49 -4.07
C LEU A 111 -4.93 12.47 -5.60
N ALA A 112 -4.76 13.62 -6.26
CA ALA A 112 -4.71 13.74 -7.71
C ALA A 112 -3.51 12.98 -8.31
N SER A 113 -2.35 13.06 -7.69
CA SER A 113 -1.15 12.30 -8.07
C SER A 113 -1.39 10.80 -8.00
N TYR A 114 -2.05 10.33 -6.94
CA TYR A 114 -2.47 8.93 -6.82
C TYR A 114 -3.42 8.52 -7.95
N ALA A 115 -4.44 9.35 -8.23
CA ALA A 115 -5.39 9.08 -9.33
C ALA A 115 -4.66 9.00 -10.68
N ALA A 116 -3.74 9.91 -10.95
CA ALA A 116 -2.94 9.94 -12.18
C ALA A 116 -2.05 8.68 -12.30
N ILE A 117 -1.34 8.29 -11.25
CA ILE A 117 -0.53 7.05 -11.22
C ILE A 117 -1.42 5.83 -11.47
N SER A 118 -2.57 5.73 -10.79
CA SER A 118 -3.50 4.62 -10.93
C SER A 118 -4.07 4.50 -12.35
N LEU A 119 -4.41 5.64 -12.97
CA LEU A 119 -4.94 5.68 -14.33
C LEU A 119 -3.86 5.33 -15.36
N THR A 120 -2.67 5.92 -15.24
CA THR A 120 -1.54 5.62 -16.12
C THR A 120 -1.08 4.16 -15.97
N TYR A 121 -1.11 3.64 -14.75
CA TYR A 121 -0.87 2.22 -14.51
C TYR A 121 -1.87 1.34 -15.26
N SER A 122 -3.17 1.65 -15.16
CA SER A 122 -4.23 0.85 -15.78
C SER A 122 -4.17 0.85 -17.31
N THR A 123 -3.69 1.92 -17.93
CA THR A 123 -3.63 2.08 -19.39
C THR A 123 -2.31 1.60 -19.99
N VAL A 124 -1.18 1.98 -19.41
CA VAL A 124 0.16 1.81 -20.02
C VAL A 124 1.11 1.01 -19.15
N LEU A 125 1.34 1.44 -17.88
CA LEU A 125 2.48 0.97 -17.09
C LEU A 125 2.37 -0.51 -16.70
N LYS A 126 1.16 -1.06 -16.58
CA LYS A 126 0.92 -2.48 -16.26
C LYS A 126 1.51 -3.48 -17.29
N ARG A 127 1.95 -2.98 -18.45
CA ARG A 127 2.54 -3.80 -19.52
C ARG A 127 4.07 -3.81 -19.52
N LEU A 128 4.68 -2.90 -18.76
CA LEU A 128 6.12 -2.71 -18.73
C LEU A 128 6.70 -3.31 -17.44
N PRO A 129 7.49 -4.40 -17.51
CA PRO A 129 8.19 -4.95 -16.34
C PRO A 129 9.02 -3.85 -15.66
N TRP A 130 9.32 -3.98 -14.40
CA TRP A 130 10.05 -3.00 -13.57
C TRP A 130 9.32 -1.66 -13.39
N VAL A 131 8.80 -1.05 -14.49
CA VAL A 131 8.01 0.19 -14.41
C VAL A 131 6.70 -0.06 -13.67
N GLU A 132 6.02 -1.19 -13.95
CA GLU A 132 4.80 -1.57 -13.24
C GLU A 132 5.06 -1.78 -11.74
N LEU A 133 6.21 -2.38 -11.41
CA LEU A 133 6.61 -2.64 -10.02
C LEU A 133 6.86 -1.31 -9.28
N LEU A 134 7.55 -0.36 -9.93
CA LEU A 134 7.76 0.98 -9.37
C LEU A 134 6.46 1.77 -9.26
N ALA A 135 5.57 1.70 -10.26
CA ALA A 135 4.30 2.40 -10.25
C ALA A 135 3.38 1.92 -9.12
N VAL A 136 3.32 0.61 -8.88
CA VAL A 136 2.54 0.05 -7.76
C VAL A 136 3.17 0.45 -6.43
N SER A 137 4.50 0.39 -6.30
CA SER A 137 5.21 0.84 -5.09
C SER A 137 4.98 2.34 -4.82
N ALA A 138 5.01 3.19 -5.86
CA ALA A 138 4.68 4.60 -5.76
C ALA A 138 3.24 4.83 -5.26
N GLY A 139 2.28 3.99 -5.69
CA GLY A 139 0.92 4.04 -5.19
C GLY A 139 0.82 3.80 -3.67
N PHE A 140 1.66 2.94 -3.09
CA PHE A 140 1.75 2.77 -1.64
C PHE A 140 2.39 3.98 -0.96
N LEU A 141 3.49 4.49 -1.53
CA LEU A 141 4.18 5.67 -1.00
C LEU A 141 3.27 6.90 -0.95
N VAL A 142 2.53 7.17 -2.04
CA VAL A 142 1.61 8.31 -2.11
C VAL A 142 0.50 8.21 -1.05
N ARG A 143 0.02 7.00 -0.72
CA ARG A 143 -0.94 6.82 0.39
C ARG A 143 -0.34 7.21 1.74
N ALA A 144 0.91 6.85 2.00
CA ALA A 144 1.58 7.22 3.25
C ALA A 144 1.85 8.74 3.32
N ILE A 145 2.26 9.36 2.20
CA ILE A 145 2.43 10.82 2.09
C ILE A 145 1.08 11.53 2.31
N ALA A 146 -0.01 10.98 1.79
CA ALA A 146 -1.34 11.55 1.96
C ALA A 146 -1.77 11.67 3.42
N GLY A 147 -1.35 10.74 4.27
CA GLY A 147 -1.55 10.86 5.72
C GLY A 147 -0.90 12.10 6.30
N GLY A 148 0.35 12.36 5.92
CA GLY A 148 1.07 13.56 6.36
C GLY A 148 0.46 14.85 5.84
N THR A 149 0.14 14.93 4.55
CA THR A 149 -0.47 16.12 3.94
C THR A 149 -1.89 16.40 4.44
N ALA A 150 -2.68 15.34 4.75
CA ALA A 150 -4.02 15.49 5.31
C ALA A 150 -4.02 16.02 6.75
N THR A 151 -3.00 15.67 7.53
CA THR A 151 -2.94 15.94 8.97
C THR A 151 -1.91 16.99 9.34
N ASP A 152 -1.30 17.67 8.37
CA ASP A 152 -0.19 18.60 8.56
C ASP A 152 0.94 17.99 9.41
N THR A 153 1.20 16.68 9.24
CA THR A 153 2.24 15.95 9.95
C THR A 153 3.52 15.94 9.12
N PRO A 154 4.64 16.46 9.64
CA PRO A 154 5.92 16.44 8.93
C PRO A 154 6.36 15.03 8.59
N ILE A 155 6.82 14.84 7.36
CA ILE A 155 7.30 13.55 6.86
C ILE A 155 8.82 13.58 6.78
N SER A 156 9.49 12.70 7.55
CA SER A 156 10.95 12.60 7.52
C SER A 156 11.47 11.82 6.30
N GLY A 157 12.73 12.08 5.91
CA GLY A 157 13.40 11.30 4.87
C GLY A 157 13.50 9.81 5.22
N TRP A 158 13.67 9.49 6.51
CA TRP A 158 13.66 8.11 6.99
C TRP A 158 12.32 7.42 6.81
N PHE A 159 11.23 8.11 7.09
CA PHE A 159 9.87 7.60 6.84
C PHE A 159 9.67 7.26 5.37
N LEU A 160 10.05 8.19 4.47
CA LEU A 160 9.96 7.96 3.02
C LEU A 160 10.79 6.76 2.57
N LEU A 161 12.02 6.62 3.09
CA LEU A 161 12.89 5.49 2.79
C LEU A 161 12.27 4.15 3.22
N VAL A 162 11.81 4.07 4.48
CA VAL A 162 11.25 2.84 5.05
C VAL A 162 9.97 2.43 4.32
N VAL A 163 9.06 3.37 4.06
CA VAL A 163 7.80 3.10 3.35
C VAL A 163 8.06 2.71 1.90
N SER A 164 8.97 3.39 1.21
CA SER A 164 9.33 3.06 -0.19
C SER A 164 9.96 1.69 -0.29
N ALA A 165 10.91 1.38 0.59
CA ALA A 165 11.59 0.09 0.63
C ALA A 165 10.62 -1.04 1.01
N GLY A 166 9.75 -0.82 2.00
CA GLY A 166 8.70 -1.76 2.39
C GLY A 166 7.70 -2.03 1.26
N ALA A 167 7.23 -0.99 0.57
CA ALA A 167 6.35 -1.12 -0.59
C ALA A 167 7.02 -1.92 -1.71
N LEU A 168 8.27 -1.60 -2.02
CA LEU A 168 9.05 -2.31 -3.05
C LEU A 168 9.24 -3.79 -2.68
N LEU A 169 9.54 -4.08 -1.41
CA LEU A 169 9.67 -5.45 -0.90
C LEU A 169 8.37 -6.24 -1.07
N VAL A 170 7.23 -5.65 -0.66
CA VAL A 170 5.91 -6.31 -0.74
C VAL A 170 5.53 -6.61 -2.18
N ILE A 171 5.70 -5.66 -3.09
CA ILE A 171 5.33 -5.86 -4.50
C ILE A 171 6.29 -6.85 -5.17
N THR A 172 7.58 -6.77 -4.88
CA THR A 172 8.56 -7.73 -5.40
C THR A 172 8.28 -9.14 -4.89
N GLY A 173 7.94 -9.29 -3.61
CA GLY A 173 7.53 -10.57 -3.01
C GLY A 173 6.29 -11.16 -3.69
N LYS A 174 5.32 -10.31 -4.04
CA LYS A 174 4.15 -10.73 -4.82
C LYS A 174 4.53 -11.25 -6.21
N ARG A 175 5.44 -10.56 -6.92
CA ARG A 175 5.91 -11.01 -8.24
C ARG A 175 6.73 -12.30 -8.16
N LEU A 176 7.53 -12.46 -7.10
CA LEU A 176 8.22 -13.72 -6.81
C LEU A 176 7.24 -14.88 -6.62
N GLY A 177 6.19 -14.68 -5.81
CA GLY A 177 5.15 -15.68 -5.59
C GLY A 177 4.46 -16.07 -6.90
N GLU A 178 3.99 -15.10 -7.67
CA GLU A 178 3.35 -15.32 -8.97
C GLU A 178 4.27 -16.06 -9.95
N LEU A 179 5.56 -15.71 -10.02
CA LEU A 179 6.52 -16.35 -10.93
C LEU A 179 6.81 -17.81 -10.53
N LEU A 180 6.94 -18.08 -9.23
CA LEU A 180 7.22 -19.43 -8.72
C LEU A 180 5.99 -20.34 -8.81
N THR A 181 4.78 -19.82 -8.58
CA THR A 181 3.54 -20.62 -8.59
C THR A 181 3.07 -20.92 -10.01
N LEU A 182 3.16 -19.94 -10.91
CA LEU A 182 2.62 -20.05 -12.27
C LEU A 182 3.64 -20.59 -13.27
N GLY A 183 4.93 -20.69 -12.90
CA GLY A 183 5.98 -21.23 -13.77
C GLY A 183 6.12 -20.55 -15.12
N GLY A 184 5.71 -19.29 -15.25
CA GLY A 184 5.74 -18.54 -16.51
C GLY A 184 4.74 -19.03 -17.58
N ARG A 185 3.85 -19.96 -17.25
CA ARG A 185 2.98 -20.67 -18.22
C ARG A 185 1.61 -20.06 -18.46
N THR A 186 1.26 -18.97 -17.83
CA THR A 186 -0.06 -18.35 -18.05
C THR A 186 0.02 -17.22 -19.08
N PRO A 187 -0.67 -17.33 -20.24
CA PRO A 187 -0.71 -16.28 -21.27
C PRO A 187 -1.24 -14.93 -20.77
N SER A 188 -1.92 -14.93 -19.62
CA SER A 188 -2.60 -13.77 -19.08
C SER A 188 -1.67 -12.68 -18.45
N ARG A 189 -0.35 -12.91 -18.34
CA ARG A 189 0.60 -11.93 -17.80
C ARG A 189 1.94 -11.95 -18.53
N MET A 190 1.97 -11.39 -19.73
CA MET A 190 3.23 -11.17 -20.50
C MET A 190 4.29 -10.40 -19.69
N VAL A 191 3.88 -9.57 -18.74
CA VAL A 191 4.77 -8.84 -17.83
C VAL A 191 5.66 -9.77 -16.99
N LEU A 192 5.17 -10.96 -16.59
CA LEU A 192 5.98 -11.90 -15.80
C LEU A 192 7.16 -12.45 -16.57
N ALA A 193 7.05 -12.58 -17.90
CA ALA A 193 8.14 -13.06 -18.76
C ALA A 193 9.33 -12.08 -18.81
N GLY A 194 9.11 -10.81 -18.45
CA GLY A 194 10.18 -9.80 -18.39
C GLY A 194 10.95 -9.76 -17.07
N TYR A 195 10.60 -10.64 -16.10
CA TYR A 195 11.33 -10.73 -14.83
C TYR A 195 12.23 -11.96 -14.78
N GLN A 196 13.44 -11.76 -14.25
CA GLN A 196 14.32 -12.86 -13.87
C GLN A 196 14.24 -13.08 -12.36
N LEU A 197 14.14 -14.34 -11.95
CA LEU A 197 14.00 -14.73 -10.54
C LEU A 197 15.15 -14.21 -9.66
N SER A 198 16.40 -14.25 -10.17
CA SER A 198 17.58 -13.73 -9.48
C SER A 198 17.50 -12.22 -9.22
N HIS A 199 17.02 -11.45 -10.20
CA HIS A 199 16.90 -10.00 -10.07
C HIS A 199 15.78 -9.63 -9.07
N LEU A 200 14.64 -10.31 -9.11
CA LEU A 200 13.58 -10.08 -8.11
C LEU A 200 14.04 -10.44 -6.69
N ARG A 201 14.80 -11.54 -6.53
CA ARG A 201 15.37 -11.90 -5.22
C ARG A 201 16.36 -10.84 -4.73
N LEU A 202 17.20 -10.32 -5.61
CA LEU A 202 18.15 -9.25 -5.27
C LEU A 202 17.42 -7.97 -4.86
N VAL A 203 16.44 -7.54 -5.66
CA VAL A 203 15.64 -6.34 -5.33
C VAL A 203 14.91 -6.50 -3.99
N ALA A 204 14.31 -7.67 -3.72
CA ALA A 204 13.66 -7.93 -2.44
C ALA A 204 14.65 -7.90 -1.27
N ALA A 205 15.88 -8.47 -1.45
CA ALA A 205 16.91 -8.45 -0.42
C ALA A 205 17.41 -7.03 -0.14
N VAL A 206 17.69 -6.24 -1.17
CA VAL A 206 18.12 -4.84 -1.05
C VAL A 206 17.00 -3.99 -0.40
N ALA A 207 15.76 -4.14 -0.85
CA ALA A 207 14.62 -3.44 -0.27
C ALA A 207 14.44 -3.79 1.23
N SER A 208 14.59 -5.06 1.59
CA SER A 208 14.56 -5.52 2.99
C SER A 208 15.68 -4.87 3.83
N ALA A 209 16.91 -4.84 3.31
CA ALA A 209 18.05 -4.23 3.99
C ALA A 209 17.86 -2.71 4.17
N LEU A 210 17.35 -2.01 3.14
CA LEU A 210 17.06 -0.58 3.21
C LEU A 210 15.91 -0.28 4.19
N ALA A 211 14.87 -1.11 4.25
CA ALA A 211 13.78 -0.94 5.19
C ALA A 211 14.27 -1.09 6.65
N VAL A 212 15.03 -2.15 6.94
CA VAL A 212 15.54 -2.40 8.29
C VAL A 212 16.62 -1.39 8.67
N GLY A 213 17.57 -1.11 7.77
CA GLY A 213 18.64 -0.15 8.02
C GLY A 213 18.12 1.27 8.20
N GLY A 214 17.18 1.70 7.34
CA GLY A 214 16.53 3.01 7.44
C GLY A 214 15.71 3.16 8.72
N TYR A 215 14.97 2.11 9.12
CA TYR A 215 14.23 2.12 10.38
C TYR A 215 15.17 2.16 11.60
N ALA A 216 16.25 1.39 11.59
CA ALA A 216 17.24 1.37 12.66
C ALA A 216 17.94 2.74 12.81
N ALA A 217 18.31 3.36 11.69
CA ALA A 217 18.91 4.70 11.68
C ALA A 217 17.93 5.76 12.21
N TRP A 218 16.66 5.69 11.80
CA TRP A 218 15.61 6.56 12.34
C TRP A 218 15.44 6.35 13.85
N ALA A 219 15.30 5.10 14.31
CA ALA A 219 15.11 4.81 15.73
C ALA A 219 16.29 5.27 16.59
N ALA A 220 17.52 5.14 16.08
CA ALA A 220 18.71 5.64 16.76
C ALA A 220 18.73 7.18 16.83
N ALA A 221 18.40 7.87 15.72
CA ALA A 221 18.34 9.33 15.67
C ALA A 221 17.24 9.87 16.60
N GLU A 222 16.04 9.29 16.55
CA GLU A 222 14.91 9.70 17.38
C GLU A 222 15.19 9.47 18.87
N ALA A 223 15.76 8.32 19.23
CA ALA A 223 16.18 8.04 20.61
C ALA A 223 17.27 8.98 21.12
N SER A 224 18.10 9.50 20.23
CA SER A 224 19.17 10.47 20.60
C SER A 224 18.64 11.90 20.77
N ASN A 225 17.52 12.22 20.12
CA ASN A 225 16.82 13.51 20.25
C ASN A 225 16.01 13.61 21.55
N ARG A 226 15.71 12.48 22.17
CA ARG A 226 15.06 12.37 23.49
C ARG A 226 16.11 12.30 24.58
N ALA A 227 15.69 12.34 25.85
CA ALA A 227 16.62 12.11 26.96
C ALA A 227 17.29 10.73 26.79
N PRO A 228 18.64 10.64 26.70
CA PRO A 228 19.32 9.39 26.28
C PRO A 228 19.04 8.19 27.18
N ASP A 229 18.77 8.42 28.45
CA ASP A 229 18.54 7.40 29.48
C ASP A 229 17.03 7.22 29.79
N SER A 230 16.12 7.78 28.97
CA SER A 230 14.69 7.58 29.15
C SER A 230 14.26 6.20 28.70
N ASP A 231 13.25 5.62 29.38
CA ASP A 231 12.63 4.35 29.00
C ASP A 231 12.09 4.40 27.58
N GLY A 232 11.57 5.55 27.13
CA GLY A 232 11.10 5.77 25.77
C GLY A 232 12.20 5.61 24.72
N SER A 233 13.41 6.17 24.98
CA SER A 233 14.57 6.02 24.09
C SER A 233 15.03 4.58 23.97
N PHE A 234 15.07 3.83 25.09
CA PHE A 234 15.39 2.40 25.08
C PHE A 234 14.36 1.60 24.29
N LEU A 235 13.06 1.84 24.53
CA LEU A 235 11.98 1.13 23.85
C LEU A 235 11.98 1.39 22.35
N LEU A 236 12.24 2.63 21.89
CA LEU A 236 12.34 2.94 20.46
C LEU A 236 13.46 2.14 19.78
N ARG A 237 14.63 2.01 20.40
CA ARG A 237 15.74 1.16 19.90
C ARG A 237 15.32 -0.32 19.87
N LEU A 238 14.60 -0.78 20.89
CA LEU A 238 14.14 -2.16 20.99
C LEU A 238 13.16 -2.53 19.87
N THR A 239 12.39 -1.57 19.34
CA THR A 239 11.46 -1.81 18.22
C THR A 239 12.13 -2.34 16.95
N VAL A 240 13.44 -2.07 16.78
CA VAL A 240 14.20 -2.52 15.61
C VAL A 240 14.20 -4.04 15.48
N ALA A 241 14.28 -4.77 16.61
CA ALA A 241 14.34 -6.23 16.58
C ALA A 241 13.06 -6.89 16.03
N PRO A 242 11.84 -6.61 16.56
CA PRO A 242 10.61 -7.17 16.00
C PRO A 242 10.32 -6.65 14.58
N PHE A 243 10.66 -5.40 14.26
CA PHE A 243 10.53 -4.89 12.89
C PHE A 243 11.41 -5.69 11.91
N ALA A 244 12.69 -5.86 12.21
CA ALA A 244 13.63 -6.64 11.40
C ALA A 244 13.17 -8.09 11.25
N LEU A 245 12.68 -8.71 12.33
CA LEU A 245 12.17 -10.07 12.30
C LEU A 245 10.97 -10.18 11.34
N ALA A 246 10.02 -9.24 11.38
CA ALA A 246 8.86 -9.23 10.48
C ALA A 246 9.28 -9.08 9.01
N ILE A 247 10.18 -8.13 8.71
CA ILE A 247 10.69 -7.88 7.35
C ILE A 247 11.46 -9.08 6.80
N TRP A 248 12.37 -9.67 7.58
CA TRP A 248 13.14 -10.83 7.12
C TRP A 248 12.29 -12.10 7.02
N ARG A 249 11.31 -12.25 7.91
CA ARG A 249 10.36 -13.35 7.78
C ARG A 249 9.54 -13.24 6.51
N TYR A 250 9.07 -12.03 6.16
CA TYR A 250 8.38 -11.78 4.90
C TYR A 250 9.29 -12.07 3.69
N LEU A 251 10.55 -11.61 3.69
CA LEU A 251 11.52 -11.90 2.65
C LEU A 251 11.72 -13.42 2.46
N PHE A 252 11.93 -14.14 3.56
CA PHE A 252 12.11 -15.59 3.53
C PHE A 252 10.91 -16.32 2.94
N LEU A 253 9.71 -15.97 3.35
CA LEU A 253 8.47 -16.58 2.85
C LEU A 253 8.24 -16.23 1.37
N SER A 254 8.54 -15.00 0.97
CA SER A 254 8.46 -14.55 -0.43
C SER A 254 9.39 -15.35 -1.32
N TRP A 255 10.61 -15.63 -0.87
CA TRP A 255 11.57 -16.47 -1.62
C TRP A 255 11.12 -17.93 -1.78
N ARG A 256 10.23 -18.40 -0.91
CA ARG A 256 9.57 -19.71 -1.02
C ARG A 256 8.28 -19.71 -1.83
N GLY A 257 7.92 -18.57 -2.41
CA GLY A 257 6.72 -18.46 -3.24
C GLY A 257 5.44 -18.07 -2.50
N ALA A 258 5.47 -17.89 -1.16
CA ALA A 258 4.30 -17.53 -0.39
C ALA A 258 3.91 -16.05 -0.50
N GLY A 259 4.68 -15.22 -1.21
CA GLY A 259 4.47 -13.76 -1.33
C GLY A 259 3.28 -13.33 -2.20
N GLU A 260 2.54 -14.23 -2.84
CA GLU A 260 1.45 -13.90 -3.75
C GLU A 260 0.31 -13.11 -3.08
N THR A 261 0.01 -13.39 -1.82
CA THR A 261 -1.02 -12.72 -1.03
C THR A 261 -0.43 -12.12 0.26
N PRO A 262 0.23 -10.96 0.20
CA PRO A 262 0.94 -10.36 1.34
C PRO A 262 0.04 -10.14 2.56
N GLU A 263 -1.21 -9.72 2.33
CA GLU A 263 -2.16 -9.42 3.39
C GLU A 263 -2.55 -10.68 4.20
N ALA A 264 -2.71 -11.81 3.48
CA ALA A 264 -3.01 -13.09 4.12
C ALA A 264 -1.81 -13.65 4.88
N LEU A 265 -0.60 -13.35 4.43
CA LEU A 265 0.65 -13.85 4.99
C LEU A 265 0.89 -13.30 6.40
N ILE A 266 0.65 -11.99 6.61
CA ILE A 266 0.80 -11.33 7.91
C ILE A 266 -0.11 -11.99 8.96
N VAL A 267 -1.33 -12.37 8.59
CA VAL A 267 -2.30 -12.94 9.52
C VAL A 267 -2.10 -14.44 9.75
N ARG A 268 -1.64 -15.17 8.72
CA ARG A 268 -1.50 -16.63 8.76
C ARG A 268 -0.18 -17.11 9.36
N ASP A 269 0.89 -16.36 9.18
CA ASP A 269 2.20 -16.73 9.73
C ASP A 269 2.34 -16.21 11.16
N ARG A 270 2.44 -17.13 12.11
CA ARG A 270 2.50 -16.81 13.56
C ARG A 270 3.70 -15.92 13.92
N ILE A 271 4.85 -16.13 13.25
CA ILE A 271 6.06 -15.35 13.52
C ILE A 271 5.86 -13.92 13.06
N MET A 272 5.30 -13.71 11.86
CA MET A 272 4.99 -12.36 11.37
C MET A 272 3.95 -11.67 12.24
N LEU A 273 2.89 -12.39 12.63
CA LEU A 273 1.84 -11.83 13.48
C LEU A 273 2.41 -11.36 14.84
N VAL A 274 3.18 -12.22 15.52
CA VAL A 274 3.79 -11.89 16.81
C VAL A 274 4.82 -10.77 16.69
N ALA A 275 5.66 -10.81 15.65
CA ALA A 275 6.64 -9.76 15.41
C ALA A 275 6.00 -8.41 15.11
N SER A 276 4.96 -8.39 14.26
CA SER A 276 4.23 -7.16 13.92
C SER A 276 3.47 -6.60 15.11
N ALA A 277 2.76 -7.46 15.87
CA ALA A 277 2.05 -7.05 17.07
C ALA A 277 3.02 -6.55 18.16
N GLY A 278 4.12 -7.27 18.38
CA GLY A 278 5.17 -6.86 19.32
C GLY A 278 5.79 -5.52 18.92
N TRP A 279 6.04 -5.31 17.62
CA TRP A 279 6.51 -4.03 17.12
C TRP A 279 5.52 -2.91 17.43
N VAL A 280 4.23 -3.09 17.11
CA VAL A 280 3.20 -2.07 17.37
C VAL A 280 3.12 -1.73 18.85
N ILE A 281 3.10 -2.75 19.73
CA ILE A 281 2.97 -2.56 21.18
C ILE A 281 4.19 -1.78 21.72
N VAL A 282 5.41 -2.26 21.43
CA VAL A 282 6.65 -1.63 21.95
C VAL A 282 6.82 -0.22 21.37
N TYR A 283 6.48 -0.04 20.07
CA TYR A 283 6.51 1.26 19.43
C TYR A 283 5.55 2.25 20.10
N SER A 284 4.29 1.85 20.29
CA SER A 284 3.29 2.71 20.93
C SER A 284 3.69 3.10 22.35
N ILE A 285 4.18 2.15 23.15
CA ILE A 285 4.65 2.44 24.50
C ILE A 285 5.84 3.41 24.44
N GLY A 286 6.86 3.15 23.60
CA GLY A 286 8.04 3.98 23.49
C GLY A 286 7.78 5.37 22.91
N LEU A 287 6.65 5.56 22.21
CA LEU A 287 6.27 6.83 21.61
C LEU A 287 5.62 7.78 22.64
N TYR A 288 4.85 7.22 23.59
CA TYR A 288 4.08 7.98 24.59
C TYR A 288 4.74 8.02 25.98
N LEU A 289 5.88 7.34 26.19
CA LEU A 289 6.76 7.48 27.34
C LEU A 289 7.91 8.45 27.02
#